data_d9443328ca1cac628e7de0bb27ac3bde
#
_entry.id   d9443328ca1cac628e7de0bb27ac3bde
#
_cell.length_a   1.000
_cell.length_b   1.000
_cell.length_c   1.000
_cell.angle_alpha   90.00
_cell.angle_beta   90.00
_cell.angle_gamma   90.00
#
_symmetry.space_group_name_H-M   'P 1'
#
loop_
_entity.id
_entity.type
_entity.pdbx_description
1 polymer ?
#
loop_
_entity_poly.entity_id
_entity_poly.type
_entity_poly.pdbx_seq_one_letter_code
_entity_poly.pdbx_strand_id
1 'polypeptide(L)'
;MALINEHYLKLTKNYLFADIAKKVNAFKVSHQKANVISLGIGDVTRPLCPAVIKAMHKAVDEMSTKEGFHGYGPEQGYMFLREAIVKNDYLSRGIHIDPSEVFVNDGAKSDTGNIGELVHWDNNFGVTDPVYPVYVDSNVMCGRAGALVDGKWSTLPTYHARKRTTLCHRYPTSVST
;
A
#
# COMPACT_ATOMS: atom_id res chain seq x y z
N MET A 1 27.40 19.75 4.28
CA MET A 1 26.26 20.12 3.43
C MET A 1 25.53 18.81 3.08
N ALA A 2 24.21 18.74 3.26
CA ALA A 2 23.47 17.53 2.90
C ALA A 2 23.29 17.46 1.37
N LEU A 3 23.48 16.27 0.81
CA LEU A 3 23.23 16.01 -0.61
C LEU A 3 21.77 15.56 -0.81
N ILE A 4 21.19 15.93 -1.94
CA ILE A 4 19.85 15.51 -2.33
C ILE A 4 19.91 14.08 -2.90
N ASN A 5 18.90 13.29 -2.62
CA ASN A 5 18.72 11.98 -3.26
C ASN A 5 18.33 12.20 -4.74
N GLU A 6 19.29 12.00 -5.64
CA GLU A 6 19.12 12.24 -7.09
C GLU A 6 18.08 11.30 -7.74
N HIS A 7 17.72 10.19 -7.11
CA HIS A 7 16.67 9.29 -7.63
C HIS A 7 15.30 9.98 -7.73
N TYR A 8 15.05 11.00 -6.91
CA TYR A 8 13.81 11.80 -7.02
C TYR A 8 13.72 12.57 -8.35
N LEU A 9 14.85 12.87 -8.99
CA LEU A 9 14.87 13.53 -10.30
C LEU A 9 14.37 12.63 -11.44
N LYS A 10 14.32 11.33 -11.21
CA LYS A 10 13.80 10.33 -12.15
C LYS A 10 12.27 10.26 -12.16
N LEU A 11 11.60 10.75 -11.11
CA LEU A 11 10.15 10.78 -11.02
C LEU A 11 9.55 11.78 -12.02
N THR A 12 8.33 11.51 -12.46
CA THR A 12 7.56 12.48 -13.24
C THR A 12 7.31 13.74 -12.38
N LYS A 13 7.44 14.93 -13.00
CA LYS A 13 7.33 16.21 -12.28
C LYS A 13 6.00 16.44 -11.57
N ASN A 14 4.94 15.76 -11.98
CA ASN A 14 3.60 15.93 -11.43
C ASN A 14 3.03 14.57 -11.00
N TYR A 15 2.52 14.53 -9.78
CA TYR A 15 1.79 13.37 -9.30
C TYR A 15 0.44 13.26 -10.03
N LEU A 16 0.18 12.11 -10.63
CA LEU A 16 -0.99 11.84 -11.51
C LEU A 16 -2.32 12.36 -10.94
N PHE A 17 -2.59 12.09 -9.67
CA PHE A 17 -3.85 12.48 -9.05
C PHE A 17 -3.99 13.99 -8.87
N ALA A 18 -2.90 14.72 -8.65
CA ALA A 18 -2.91 16.17 -8.59
C ALA A 18 -3.25 16.79 -9.95
N ASP A 19 -2.72 16.24 -11.03
CA ASP A 19 -3.02 16.70 -12.39
C ASP A 19 -4.46 16.39 -12.79
N ILE A 20 -4.98 15.21 -12.45
CA ILE A 20 -6.38 14.84 -12.64
C ILE A 20 -7.29 15.82 -11.88
N ALA A 21 -7.00 16.09 -10.61
CA ALA A 21 -7.78 17.03 -9.80
C ALA A 21 -7.83 18.45 -10.43
N LYS A 22 -6.68 18.95 -10.91
CA LYS A 22 -6.62 20.24 -11.64
C LYS A 22 -7.50 20.25 -12.90
N LYS A 23 -7.41 19.19 -13.72
CA LYS A 23 -8.22 19.05 -14.94
C LYS A 23 -9.72 18.96 -14.64
N VAL A 24 -10.11 18.19 -13.62
CA VAL A 24 -11.51 18.08 -13.19
C VAL A 24 -12.03 19.42 -12.68
N ASN A 25 -11.26 20.16 -11.89
CA ASN A 25 -11.66 21.48 -11.40
C ASN A 25 -11.80 22.48 -12.56
N ALA A 26 -10.87 22.53 -13.49
CA ALA A 26 -10.96 23.37 -14.69
C ALA A 26 -12.21 23.04 -15.53
N PHE A 27 -12.50 21.75 -15.71
CA PHE A 27 -13.70 21.29 -16.40
C PHE A 27 -14.99 21.75 -15.71
N LYS A 28 -15.08 21.58 -14.38
CA LYS A 28 -16.25 22.03 -13.60
C LYS A 28 -16.47 23.54 -13.69
N VAL A 29 -15.41 24.33 -13.71
CA VAL A 29 -15.50 25.78 -13.87
C VAL A 29 -16.07 26.17 -15.25
N SER A 30 -15.60 25.49 -16.31
CA SER A 30 -16.08 25.78 -17.68
C SER A 30 -17.42 25.13 -18.00
N HIS A 31 -17.85 24.12 -17.26
CA HIS A 31 -19.09 23.36 -17.50
C HIS A 31 -19.94 23.26 -16.22
N GLN A 32 -20.40 24.40 -15.72
CA GLN A 32 -21.09 24.49 -14.41
C GLN A 32 -22.35 23.62 -14.26
N LYS A 33 -22.98 23.24 -15.37
CA LYS A 33 -24.16 22.34 -15.37
C LYS A 33 -23.83 20.88 -15.56
N ALA A 34 -22.57 20.52 -15.74
CA ALA A 34 -22.18 19.13 -15.95
C ALA A 34 -22.17 18.34 -14.64
N ASN A 35 -22.81 17.18 -14.64
CA ASN A 35 -22.72 16.22 -13.56
C ASN A 35 -21.48 15.35 -13.80
N VAL A 36 -20.43 15.57 -13.01
CA VAL A 36 -19.15 14.83 -13.13
C VAL A 36 -19.17 13.61 -12.24
N ILE A 37 -19.12 12.43 -12.83
CA ILE A 37 -18.99 11.17 -12.13
C ILE A 37 -17.49 10.82 -12.01
N SER A 38 -16.99 10.72 -10.79
CA SER A 38 -15.58 10.38 -10.53
C SER A 38 -15.40 8.86 -10.44
N LEU A 39 -14.61 8.30 -11.36
CA LEU A 39 -14.24 6.87 -11.40
C LEU A 39 -12.72 6.67 -11.23
N GLY A 40 -11.98 7.75 -10.94
CA GLY A 40 -10.52 7.74 -10.97
C GLY A 40 -9.83 7.21 -9.72
N ILE A 41 -10.46 7.34 -8.55
CA ILE A 41 -9.90 6.89 -7.28
C ILE A 41 -10.94 6.02 -6.57
N GLY A 42 -10.52 4.83 -6.14
CA GLY A 42 -11.32 3.96 -5.28
C GLY A 42 -11.34 4.50 -3.84
N ASP A 43 -12.13 5.53 -3.60
CA ASP A 43 -12.29 6.11 -2.27
C ASP A 43 -13.50 5.52 -1.53
N VAL A 44 -13.47 5.60 -0.20
CA VAL A 44 -14.61 5.22 0.65
C VAL A 44 -15.72 6.26 0.47
N THR A 45 -16.86 5.83 -0.02
CA THR A 45 -18.02 6.69 -0.31
C THR A 45 -19.12 6.62 0.73
N ARG A 46 -18.98 5.75 1.72
CA ARG A 46 -19.96 5.55 2.79
C ARG A 46 -19.35 5.82 4.15
N PRO A 47 -20.14 6.38 5.10
CA PRO A 47 -19.69 6.55 6.47
C PRO A 47 -19.41 5.19 7.12
N LEU A 48 -18.61 5.22 8.18
CA LEU A 48 -18.34 4.04 9.00
C LEU A 48 -19.64 3.47 9.57
N CYS A 49 -19.71 2.14 9.66
CA CYS A 49 -20.88 1.50 10.24
C CYS A 49 -20.96 1.76 11.77
N PRO A 50 -22.16 1.72 12.36
CA PRO A 50 -22.35 2.01 13.79
C PRO A 50 -21.52 1.15 14.73
N ALA A 51 -21.23 -0.12 14.36
CA ALA A 51 -20.41 -1.01 15.16
C ALA A 51 -18.97 -0.52 15.29
N VAL A 52 -18.38 -0.01 14.19
CA VAL A 52 -17.03 0.58 14.19
C VAL A 52 -16.99 1.84 15.04
N ILE A 53 -17.96 2.75 14.86
CA ILE A 53 -18.06 3.98 15.66
C ILE A 53 -18.13 3.67 17.15
N LYS A 54 -19.01 2.71 17.52
CA LYS A 54 -19.14 2.28 18.92
C LYS A 54 -17.83 1.71 19.49
N ALA A 55 -17.13 0.89 18.70
CA ALA A 55 -15.84 0.33 19.12
C ALA A 55 -14.78 1.40 19.31
N MET A 56 -14.72 2.40 18.43
CA MET A 56 -13.78 3.53 18.56
C MET A 56 -14.07 4.37 19.81
N HIS A 57 -15.32 4.70 20.09
CA HIS A 57 -15.69 5.40 21.33
C HIS A 57 -15.29 4.59 22.56
N LYS A 58 -15.57 3.29 22.59
CA LYS A 58 -15.18 2.42 23.70
C LYS A 58 -13.66 2.42 23.90
N ALA A 59 -12.88 2.35 22.82
CA ALA A 59 -11.42 2.38 22.91
C ALA A 59 -10.88 3.71 23.46
N VAL A 60 -11.52 4.82 23.11
CA VAL A 60 -11.16 6.15 23.66
C VAL A 60 -11.50 6.22 25.16
N ASP A 61 -12.69 5.76 25.55
CA ASP A 61 -13.11 5.73 26.96
C ASP A 61 -12.17 4.86 27.81
N GLU A 62 -11.77 3.70 27.28
CA GLU A 62 -10.83 2.78 27.92
C GLU A 62 -9.48 3.45 28.23
N MET A 63 -8.98 4.31 27.33
CA MET A 63 -7.74 5.07 27.52
C MET A 63 -7.80 6.09 28.66
N SER A 64 -8.99 6.42 29.18
CA SER A 64 -9.17 7.39 30.27
C SER A 64 -8.84 6.81 31.64
N THR A 65 -8.70 5.50 31.77
CA THR A 65 -8.41 4.82 33.04
C THR A 65 -6.97 4.34 33.10
N LYS A 66 -6.43 4.20 34.31
CA LYS A 66 -5.06 3.69 34.50
C LYS A 66 -4.92 2.24 33.99
N GLU A 67 -5.93 1.43 34.20
CA GLU A 67 -5.99 0.02 33.84
C GLU A 67 -6.18 -0.18 32.33
N GLY A 68 -6.89 0.73 31.68
CA GLY A 68 -7.18 0.68 30.26
C GLY A 68 -6.22 1.51 29.40
N PHE A 69 -5.31 2.24 30.01
CA PHE A 69 -4.33 3.01 29.25
C PHE A 69 -3.32 2.11 28.56
N HIS A 70 -3.19 2.30 27.27
CA HIS A 70 -2.24 1.59 26.43
C HIS A 70 -1.12 2.54 25.97
N GLY A 71 0.10 2.28 26.43
CA GLY A 71 1.31 2.93 25.93
C GLY A 71 1.83 2.26 24.66
N TYR A 72 3.14 2.10 24.53
CA TYR A 72 3.72 1.32 23.44
C TYR A 72 3.24 -0.13 23.51
N GLY A 73 2.59 -0.58 22.43
CA GLY A 73 2.17 -1.96 22.26
C GLY A 73 3.32 -2.89 21.83
N PRO A 74 3.04 -4.20 21.69
CA PRO A 74 3.98 -5.13 21.08
C PRO A 74 4.29 -4.72 19.63
N GLU A 75 5.55 -4.89 19.21
CA GLU A 75 6.04 -4.50 17.86
C GLU A 75 5.21 -5.08 16.71
N GLN A 76 4.75 -6.31 16.86
CA GLN A 76 3.90 -6.97 15.86
C GLN A 76 2.41 -6.59 15.96
N GLY A 77 2.02 -5.83 16.97
CA GLY A 77 0.61 -5.56 17.31
C GLY A 77 0.07 -6.48 18.41
N TYR A 78 -1.03 -6.07 19.01
CA TYR A 78 -1.65 -6.81 20.12
C TYR A 78 -2.11 -8.21 19.69
N MET A 79 -1.87 -9.20 20.57
CA MET A 79 -2.20 -10.61 20.30
C MET A 79 -3.68 -10.81 19.98
N PHE A 80 -4.59 -10.17 20.72
CA PHE A 80 -6.03 -10.30 20.47
C PHE A 80 -6.43 -9.89 19.05
N LEU A 81 -5.76 -8.87 18.49
CA LEU A 81 -6.03 -8.41 17.12
C LEU A 81 -5.46 -9.39 16.10
N ARG A 82 -4.23 -9.87 16.32
CA ARG A 82 -3.57 -10.86 15.44
C ARG A 82 -4.36 -12.17 15.40
N GLU A 83 -4.82 -12.66 16.53
CA GLU A 83 -5.69 -13.84 16.64
C GLU A 83 -7.04 -13.62 15.93
N ALA A 84 -7.63 -12.42 16.08
CA ALA A 84 -8.87 -12.08 15.38
C ALA A 84 -8.68 -12.06 13.86
N ILE A 85 -7.57 -11.53 13.36
CA ILE A 85 -7.21 -11.54 11.93
C ILE A 85 -7.05 -12.99 11.45
N VAL A 86 -6.24 -13.79 12.14
CA VAL A 86 -6.04 -15.20 11.78
C VAL A 86 -7.37 -15.95 11.71
N LYS A 87 -8.20 -15.80 12.73
CA LYS A 87 -9.50 -16.48 12.81
C LYS A 87 -10.46 -16.07 11.71
N ASN A 88 -10.62 -14.76 11.49
CA ASN A 88 -11.69 -14.24 10.64
C ASN A 88 -11.28 -14.09 9.16
N ASP A 89 -10.01 -13.80 8.88
CA ASP A 89 -9.57 -13.53 7.52
C ASP A 89 -8.88 -14.73 6.85
N TYR A 90 -8.27 -15.63 7.64
CA TYR A 90 -7.53 -16.78 7.13
C TYR A 90 -8.23 -18.10 7.42
N LEU A 91 -8.42 -18.44 8.69
CA LEU A 91 -8.97 -19.73 9.08
C LEU A 91 -10.41 -19.93 8.56
N SER A 92 -11.21 -18.88 8.52
CA SER A 92 -12.55 -18.89 7.92
C SER A 92 -12.56 -19.26 6.43
N ARG A 93 -11.41 -19.16 5.76
CA ARG A 93 -11.20 -19.52 4.34
C ARG A 93 -10.38 -20.82 4.18
N GLY A 94 -10.15 -21.55 5.27
CA GLY A 94 -9.37 -22.78 5.26
C GLY A 94 -7.85 -22.57 5.15
N ILE A 95 -7.37 -21.36 5.40
CA ILE A 95 -5.94 -21.02 5.38
C ILE A 95 -5.45 -21.01 6.83
N HIS A 96 -4.41 -21.79 7.10
CA HIS A 96 -3.79 -21.91 8.42
C HIS A 96 -2.49 -21.10 8.45
N ILE A 97 -2.46 -20.07 9.29
CA ILE A 97 -1.26 -19.30 9.65
C ILE A 97 -1.20 -19.14 11.15
N ASP A 98 -0.01 -18.95 11.68
CA ASP A 98 0.18 -18.67 13.11
C ASP A 98 0.02 -17.15 13.37
N PRO A 99 -0.54 -16.73 14.51
CA PRO A 99 -0.59 -15.32 14.88
C PRO A 99 0.79 -14.62 14.91
N SER A 100 1.89 -15.35 15.08
CA SER A 100 3.25 -14.80 14.98
C SER A 100 3.65 -14.39 13.57
N GLU A 101 2.94 -14.86 12.54
CA GLU A 101 3.16 -14.48 11.13
C GLU A 101 2.38 -13.21 10.75
N VAL A 102 1.59 -12.64 11.69
CA VAL A 102 0.79 -11.43 11.46
C VAL A 102 1.49 -10.21 12.07
N PHE A 103 1.73 -9.20 11.24
CA PHE A 103 2.27 -7.90 11.63
C PHE A 103 1.22 -6.82 11.37
N VAL A 104 0.84 -6.09 12.41
CA VAL A 104 -0.14 -4.99 12.32
C VAL A 104 0.61 -3.68 12.12
N ASN A 105 0.27 -2.95 11.09
CA ASN A 105 0.86 -1.66 10.75
C ASN A 105 -0.22 -0.63 10.38
N ASP A 106 0.20 0.57 10.02
CA ASP A 106 -0.68 1.68 9.67
C ASP A 106 -1.08 1.73 8.19
N GLY A 107 -0.83 0.65 7.45
CA GLY A 107 -1.31 0.46 6.09
C GLY A 107 -0.25 -0.03 5.09
N ALA A 108 -0.71 -0.47 3.93
CA ALA A 108 0.10 -1.10 2.89
C ALA A 108 1.26 -0.24 2.35
N LYS A 109 1.19 1.08 2.47
CA LYS A 109 2.30 1.96 2.08
C LYS A 109 3.51 1.82 2.99
N SER A 110 3.29 1.70 4.30
CA SER A 110 4.36 1.45 5.26
C SER A 110 5.01 0.10 5.00
N ASP A 111 4.23 -0.94 4.75
CA ASP A 111 4.75 -2.25 4.35
C ASP A 111 5.60 -2.17 3.09
N THR A 112 5.11 -1.47 2.06
CA THR A 112 5.84 -1.31 0.79
C THR A 112 7.18 -0.59 0.99
N GLY A 113 7.24 0.37 1.89
CA GLY A 113 8.49 1.05 2.26
C GLY A 113 9.44 0.11 3.01
N ASN A 114 8.94 -0.54 4.04
CA ASN A 114 9.73 -1.33 4.98
C ASN A 114 10.25 -2.64 4.38
N ILE A 115 9.44 -3.34 3.56
CA ILE A 115 9.85 -4.61 2.94
C ILE A 115 11.09 -4.43 2.06
N GLY A 116 11.25 -3.26 1.49
CA GLY A 116 12.42 -2.93 0.70
C GLY A 116 13.72 -2.94 1.51
N GLU A 117 13.68 -2.70 2.81
CA GLU A 117 14.85 -2.70 3.68
C GLU A 117 15.27 -4.11 4.12
N LEU A 118 14.35 -5.08 4.03
CA LEU A 118 14.61 -6.47 4.39
C LEU A 118 15.37 -7.25 3.31
N VAL A 119 15.41 -6.75 2.08
CA VAL A 119 15.99 -7.47 0.95
C VAL A 119 17.18 -6.71 0.37
N HIS A 120 18.16 -7.47 -0.13
CA HIS A 120 19.38 -6.90 -0.71
C HIS A 120 19.08 -6.02 -1.94
N TRP A 121 19.97 -5.07 -2.21
CA TRP A 121 19.84 -4.09 -3.29
C TRP A 121 19.79 -4.72 -4.70
N ASP A 122 20.44 -5.86 -4.90
CA ASP A 122 20.48 -6.58 -6.18
C ASP A 122 19.22 -7.38 -6.49
N ASN A 123 18.22 -7.37 -5.58
CA ASN A 123 16.94 -8.02 -5.85
C ASN A 123 16.09 -7.19 -6.82
N ASN A 124 15.41 -7.88 -7.74
CA ASN A 124 14.43 -7.29 -8.62
C ASN A 124 13.06 -7.24 -7.94
N PHE A 125 12.43 -6.07 -7.96
CA PHE A 125 11.07 -5.88 -7.46
C PHE A 125 10.09 -5.95 -8.62
N GLY A 126 9.22 -6.98 -8.59
CA GLY A 126 8.13 -7.07 -9.57
C GLY A 126 6.88 -6.35 -9.10
N VAL A 127 6.28 -5.53 -9.94
CA VAL A 127 5.00 -4.86 -9.68
C VAL A 127 3.97 -5.27 -10.72
N THR A 128 2.69 -5.26 -10.35
CA THR A 128 1.61 -5.52 -11.30
C THR A 128 1.37 -4.33 -12.23
N ASP A 129 0.73 -4.55 -13.37
CA ASP A 129 0.29 -3.50 -14.27
C ASP A 129 -1.16 -3.82 -14.73
N PRO A 130 -2.13 -2.98 -14.40
CA PRO A 130 -2.01 -1.70 -13.69
C PRO A 130 -1.68 -1.84 -12.19
N VAL A 131 -1.03 -0.82 -11.63
CA VAL A 131 -0.65 -0.75 -10.22
C VAL A 131 -0.89 0.66 -9.66
N TYR A 132 -1.05 0.76 -8.36
CA TYR A 132 -1.04 2.05 -7.68
C TYR A 132 0.36 2.69 -7.81
N PRO A 133 0.48 3.93 -8.33
CA PRO A 133 1.78 4.52 -8.70
C PRO A 133 2.84 4.50 -7.59
N VAL A 134 2.41 4.57 -6.33
CA VAL A 134 3.32 4.57 -5.18
C VAL A 134 4.22 3.33 -5.14
N TYR A 135 3.76 2.17 -5.62
CA TYR A 135 4.59 0.96 -5.65
C TYR A 135 5.76 1.07 -6.64
N VAL A 136 5.59 1.83 -7.71
CA VAL A 136 6.67 2.15 -8.65
C VAL A 136 7.53 3.28 -8.07
N ASP A 137 6.90 4.37 -7.66
CA ASP A 137 7.58 5.58 -7.20
C ASP A 137 8.47 5.32 -5.99
N SER A 138 8.04 4.50 -5.02
CA SER A 138 8.85 4.14 -3.85
C SER A 138 10.13 3.40 -4.26
N ASN A 139 10.05 2.47 -5.21
CA ASN A 139 11.23 1.77 -5.71
C ASN A 139 12.16 2.68 -6.51
N VAL A 140 11.62 3.64 -7.26
CA VAL A 140 12.43 4.67 -7.95
C VAL A 140 13.16 5.55 -6.93
N MET A 141 12.45 6.06 -5.92
CA MET A 141 13.03 6.90 -4.86
C MET A 141 14.13 6.19 -4.07
N CYS A 142 13.99 4.88 -3.85
CA CYS A 142 15.01 4.06 -3.21
C CYS A 142 16.16 3.65 -4.14
N GLY A 143 16.15 4.03 -5.42
CA GLY A 143 17.20 3.69 -6.38
C GLY A 143 17.14 2.27 -6.97
N ARG A 144 16.07 1.52 -6.68
CA ARG A 144 15.90 0.11 -7.10
C ARG A 144 15.37 -0.08 -8.52
N ALA A 145 14.87 0.97 -9.16
CA ALA A 145 14.25 0.88 -10.48
C ALA A 145 15.23 0.88 -11.65
N GLY A 146 16.49 1.22 -11.42
CA GLY A 146 17.50 1.33 -12.47
C GLY A 146 17.31 2.54 -13.37
N ALA A 147 17.56 2.35 -14.68
CA ALA A 147 17.35 3.37 -15.71
C ALA A 147 15.96 3.24 -16.33
N LEU A 148 15.40 4.38 -16.75
CA LEU A 148 14.18 4.40 -17.54
C LEU A 148 14.55 4.32 -19.04
N VAL A 149 14.25 3.20 -19.70
CA VAL A 149 14.54 2.96 -21.10
C VAL A 149 13.22 2.62 -21.80
N ASP A 150 12.88 3.36 -22.83
CA ASP A 150 11.63 3.19 -23.62
C ASP A 150 10.36 3.10 -22.75
N GLY A 151 10.30 3.94 -21.71
CA GLY A 151 9.17 4.00 -20.76
C GLY A 151 9.09 2.82 -19.78
N LYS A 152 10.13 2.00 -19.69
CA LYS A 152 10.23 0.88 -18.73
C LYS A 152 11.45 1.01 -17.84
N TRP A 153 11.30 0.67 -16.58
CA TRP A 153 12.40 0.61 -15.64
C TRP A 153 13.21 -0.67 -15.81
N SER A 154 14.54 -0.56 -15.89
CA SER A 154 15.43 -1.69 -16.22
C SER A 154 15.46 -2.79 -15.16
N THR A 155 15.26 -2.45 -13.88
CA THR A 155 15.30 -3.40 -12.75
C THR A 155 13.98 -3.50 -11.98
N LEU A 156 12.90 -2.91 -12.51
CA LEU A 156 11.57 -2.96 -11.95
C LEU A 156 10.58 -3.52 -12.99
N PRO A 157 10.56 -4.83 -13.21
CA PRO A 157 9.68 -5.44 -14.20
C PRO A 157 8.20 -5.28 -13.81
N THR A 158 7.36 -5.01 -14.80
CA THR A 158 5.91 -4.94 -14.64
C THR A 158 5.23 -6.18 -15.20
N TYR A 159 4.24 -6.69 -14.48
CA TYR A 159 3.50 -7.92 -14.86
C TYR A 159 2.04 -7.60 -15.11
N HIS A 160 1.61 -7.71 -16.35
CA HIS A 160 0.20 -7.52 -16.73
C HIS A 160 -0.67 -8.63 -16.15
N ALA A 161 -1.71 -8.26 -15.41
CA ALA A 161 -2.72 -9.19 -14.94
C ALA A 161 -3.54 -9.71 -16.13
N ARG A 162 -3.33 -10.97 -16.52
CA ARG A 162 -4.15 -11.64 -17.56
C ARG A 162 -5.24 -12.48 -16.89
N LYS A 163 -6.42 -12.52 -17.51
CA LYS A 163 -7.64 -13.23 -17.03
C LYS A 163 -7.45 -14.73 -16.66
N ARG A 164 -6.28 -15.33 -16.90
CA ARG A 164 -6.00 -16.76 -16.74
C ARG A 164 -4.60 -17.12 -16.23
N THR A 165 -3.86 -16.21 -15.68
CA THR A 165 -2.58 -16.56 -15.04
C THR A 165 -2.76 -16.53 -13.54
N THR A 166 -2.78 -17.71 -12.94
CA THR A 166 -2.51 -17.86 -11.52
C THR A 166 -1.12 -17.23 -11.29
N LEU A 167 -1.05 -16.14 -10.57
CA LEU A 167 0.19 -15.40 -10.31
C LEU A 167 1.32 -16.30 -9.71
N CYS A 168 0.95 -17.47 -9.18
CA CYS A 168 1.86 -18.41 -8.52
C CYS A 168 2.78 -19.23 -9.45
N HIS A 169 2.62 -19.19 -10.79
CA HIS A 169 3.35 -20.13 -11.66
C HIS A 169 4.51 -19.57 -12.47
N ARG A 170 4.95 -18.32 -12.24
CA ARG A 170 6.08 -17.75 -13.00
C ARG A 170 7.12 -17.01 -12.15
N TYR A 171 7.25 -17.32 -10.89
CA TYR A 171 8.47 -16.96 -10.18
C TYR A 171 9.49 -18.08 -10.41
N PRO A 172 10.67 -17.78 -10.95
CA PRO A 172 11.73 -18.77 -10.93
C PRO A 172 12.06 -19.04 -9.47
N THR A 173 11.83 -20.27 -9.02
CA THR A 173 12.16 -20.78 -7.70
C THR A 173 13.67 -21.03 -7.54
N SER A 174 14.51 -20.32 -8.23
CA SER A 174 15.96 -20.40 -8.06
C SER A 174 16.43 -19.27 -7.14
N VAL A 175 16.18 -19.43 -5.85
CA VAL A 175 17.08 -18.88 -4.84
C VAL A 175 18.28 -19.82 -4.83
N SER A 176 19.33 -19.49 -5.57
CA SER A 176 20.62 -20.13 -5.40
C SER A 176 21.18 -19.69 -4.05
N THR A 177 21.32 -20.65 -3.14
CA THR A 177 22.10 -20.54 -1.90
C THR A 177 23.54 -20.13 -2.20
#